data_46dc369e563358c658a227d7110e08e0
#
_entry.id   46dc369e563358c658a227d7110e08e0
#
_cell.length_a   1.000
_cell.length_b   1.000
_cell.length_c   1.000
_cell.angle_alpha   90.00
_cell.angle_beta   90.00
_cell.angle_gamma   90.00
#
_symmetry.space_group_name_H-M   'P 1'
#
loop_
_entity.id
_entity.type
_entity.pdbx_description
1 polymer ?
#
loop_
_entity_poly.entity_id
_entity_poly.type
_entity_poly.pdbx_seq_one_letter_code
_entity_poly.pdbx_strand_id
1 'polypeptide(L)'
;MSICVAFGNKVMDTRLPQPAGCGDKYDVCSAGRSMIEMLGVLAIIGVLSVGGIAGYSKAMEQFKINKIIQDYNMLIFGLMEHQQSFQKNAVGEINLTDTVMALNLVPNSWRKLNEKYLQDTYGNYVNIRYRQSNVGPHDDVARGFIIDFNLGGVNTDDSGHVSSDNFNERICFEVFRNVVQPLHSSLKIAGLMGTGSTGESYFGDKFCNDEQVCLHNISLSKMKNLCSVCDKRERCNLTIVF
;
A
#
# COMPACT_ATOMS: atom_id res chain seq x y z
N MET A 1 8.00 -17.29 -33.43
CA MET A 1 6.87 -17.03 -34.35
C MET A 1 7.32 -15.94 -35.29
N SER A 2 7.82 -16.34 -36.44
CA SER A 2 8.44 -15.45 -37.44
C SER A 2 7.36 -14.93 -38.37
N ILE A 3 7.24 -13.62 -38.47
CA ILE A 3 6.35 -12.98 -39.44
C ILE A 3 7.23 -12.53 -40.61
N CYS A 4 7.13 -13.24 -41.72
CA CYS A 4 7.63 -12.79 -43.01
C CYS A 4 6.57 -11.92 -43.69
N VAL A 5 6.88 -10.65 -43.92
CA VAL A 5 6.06 -9.79 -44.77
C VAL A 5 6.76 -9.72 -46.12
N ALA A 6 6.13 -10.31 -47.13
CA ALA A 6 6.55 -10.17 -48.53
C ALA A 6 6.00 -8.90 -49.13
N PHE A 7 6.85 -8.01 -49.62
CA PHE A 7 6.48 -6.92 -50.53
C PHE A 7 7.04 -7.16 -51.90
N GLY A 8 6.16 -7.02 -52.84
CA GLY A 8 6.29 -7.40 -54.24
C GLY A 8 7.33 -6.60 -55.07
N ASN A 9 7.72 -7.28 -56.13
CA ASN A 9 8.61 -6.93 -57.21
C ASN A 9 8.44 -5.51 -57.76
N LYS A 10 9.55 -4.78 -57.83
CA LYS A 10 9.87 -3.96 -59.01
C LYS A 10 11.39 -3.91 -59.15
N VAL A 11 11.85 -4.63 -60.16
CA VAL A 11 13.24 -4.63 -60.65
C VAL A 11 13.50 -3.26 -61.28
N MET A 12 14.39 -2.49 -60.71
CA MET A 12 15.07 -1.38 -61.38
C MET A 12 16.58 -1.66 -61.37
N ASP A 13 17.08 -2.06 -62.57
CA ASP A 13 18.49 -2.28 -62.85
C ASP A 13 19.20 -0.91 -62.91
N THR A 14 19.88 -0.54 -61.82
CA THR A 14 20.84 0.55 -61.81
C THR A 14 22.20 -0.05 -61.43
N ARG A 15 23.02 -0.33 -62.45
CA ARG A 15 24.42 -0.71 -62.27
C ARG A 15 25.18 0.44 -61.62
N LEU A 16 25.52 0.29 -60.38
CA LEU A 16 26.56 1.06 -59.70
C LEU A 16 27.94 0.47 -60.03
N PRO A 17 28.97 1.30 -60.24
CA PRO A 17 30.30 0.81 -60.57
C PRO A 17 30.88 -0.01 -59.42
N GLN A 18 31.36 -1.21 -59.75
CA GLN A 18 32.09 -2.07 -58.81
C GLN A 18 33.43 -1.40 -58.42
N PRO A 19 33.77 -1.34 -57.13
CA PRO A 19 35.14 -1.08 -56.73
C PRO A 19 36.00 -2.29 -57.09
N ALA A 20 37.06 -2.06 -57.87
CA ALA A 20 38.04 -3.04 -58.25
C ALA A 20 38.71 -3.66 -57.00
N GLY A 21 38.68 -4.99 -56.91
CA GLY A 21 39.57 -5.76 -56.05
C GLY A 21 38.91 -6.50 -54.87
N CYS A 22 38.05 -7.46 -55.14
CA CYS A 22 37.86 -8.61 -54.25
C CYS A 22 37.78 -9.87 -55.12
N GLY A 23 38.80 -10.70 -54.99
CA GLY A 23 38.88 -12.00 -55.67
C GLY A 23 37.87 -12.99 -55.02
N ASP A 24 37.38 -13.84 -55.86
CA ASP A 24 36.45 -14.97 -55.53
C ASP A 24 36.98 -15.83 -54.39
N LYS A 25 36.52 -15.61 -53.20
CA LYS A 25 36.35 -16.57 -52.10
C LYS A 25 35.51 -15.85 -51.03
N TYR A 26 34.49 -16.51 -50.59
CA TYR A 26 33.54 -16.08 -49.55
C TYR A 26 34.22 -15.48 -48.30
N ASP A 27 34.81 -14.33 -48.40
CA ASP A 27 35.18 -13.54 -47.25
C ASP A 27 33.96 -12.71 -46.87
N VAL A 28 33.16 -13.26 -45.96
CA VAL A 28 32.28 -12.45 -45.13
C VAL A 28 33.18 -11.44 -44.44
N CYS A 29 33.20 -10.22 -44.98
CA CYS A 29 33.78 -9.07 -44.26
C CYS A 29 33.02 -8.94 -42.94
N SER A 30 33.39 -9.72 -41.95
CA SER A 30 33.01 -9.45 -40.57
C SER A 30 33.77 -8.18 -40.20
N ALA A 31 33.11 -7.03 -40.43
CA ALA A 31 33.54 -5.77 -39.86
C ALA A 31 33.56 -5.97 -38.34
N GLY A 32 34.74 -6.34 -37.83
CA GLY A 32 34.95 -6.46 -36.41
C GLY A 32 34.55 -5.14 -35.76
N ARG A 33 33.42 -5.15 -35.06
CA ARG A 33 33.03 -3.98 -34.26
C ARG A 33 34.19 -3.62 -33.35
N SER A 34 34.62 -2.37 -33.42
CA SER A 34 35.73 -1.88 -32.58
C SER A 34 35.44 -2.19 -31.12
N MET A 35 36.42 -2.69 -30.38
CA MET A 35 36.30 -2.91 -28.92
C MET A 35 35.74 -1.68 -28.21
N ILE A 36 36.08 -0.48 -28.67
CA ILE A 36 35.59 0.79 -28.15
C ILE A 36 34.07 0.96 -28.36
N GLU A 37 33.55 0.55 -29.52
CA GLU A 37 32.09 0.59 -29.77
C GLU A 37 31.33 -0.35 -28.87
N MET A 38 31.85 -1.56 -28.64
CA MET A 38 31.28 -2.53 -27.74
C MET A 38 31.28 -2.03 -26.28
N LEU A 39 32.38 -1.44 -25.83
CA LEU A 39 32.48 -0.83 -24.49
C LEU A 39 31.51 0.36 -24.34
N GLY A 40 31.37 1.19 -25.37
CA GLY A 40 30.43 2.30 -25.36
C GLY A 40 28.97 1.85 -25.23
N VAL A 41 28.57 0.82 -25.97
CA VAL A 41 27.22 0.24 -25.87
C VAL A 41 26.98 -0.38 -24.50
N LEU A 42 27.94 -1.13 -23.95
CA LEU A 42 27.82 -1.71 -22.61
C LEU A 42 27.71 -0.66 -21.51
N ALA A 43 28.46 0.45 -21.63
CA ALA A 43 28.36 1.56 -20.68
C ALA A 43 26.96 2.20 -20.70
N ILE A 44 26.38 2.44 -21.88
CA ILE A 44 25.03 3.00 -22.03
C ILE A 44 23.99 2.03 -21.46
N ILE A 45 24.06 0.75 -21.79
CA ILE A 45 23.16 -0.26 -21.26
C ILE A 45 23.28 -0.33 -19.75
N GLY A 46 24.48 -0.28 -19.19
CA GLY A 46 24.72 -0.27 -17.75
C GLY A 46 24.00 0.88 -17.04
N VAL A 47 24.16 2.10 -17.54
CA VAL A 47 23.51 3.30 -16.97
C VAL A 47 21.98 3.23 -17.09
N LEU A 48 21.46 2.82 -18.24
CA LEU A 48 20.01 2.69 -18.47
C LEU A 48 19.40 1.59 -17.60
N SER A 49 20.12 0.49 -17.39
CA SER A 49 19.64 -0.62 -16.56
C SER A 49 19.52 -0.19 -15.09
N VAL A 50 20.51 0.48 -14.53
CA VAL A 50 20.48 0.97 -13.15
C VAL A 50 19.36 2.00 -12.96
N GLY A 51 19.24 2.96 -13.87
CA GLY A 51 18.17 3.97 -13.84
C GLY A 51 16.78 3.36 -13.98
N GLY A 52 16.64 2.38 -14.88
CA GLY A 52 15.39 1.65 -15.11
C GLY A 52 14.93 0.87 -13.88
N ILE A 53 15.84 0.15 -13.21
CA ILE A 53 15.53 -0.64 -11.99
C ILE A 53 15.11 0.28 -10.86
N ALA A 54 15.83 1.39 -10.63
CA ALA A 54 15.50 2.34 -9.57
C ALA A 54 14.12 3.00 -9.80
N GLY A 55 13.83 3.41 -11.05
CA GLY A 55 12.53 3.96 -11.43
C GLY A 55 11.39 2.96 -11.27
N TYR A 56 11.60 1.72 -11.70
CA TYR A 56 10.63 0.64 -11.57
C TYR A 56 10.31 0.32 -10.10
N SER A 57 11.34 0.21 -9.25
CA SER A 57 11.16 -0.05 -7.81
C SER A 57 10.30 1.01 -7.15
N LYS A 58 10.57 2.29 -7.42
CA LYS A 58 9.77 3.42 -6.89
C LYS A 58 8.32 3.40 -7.40
N ALA A 59 8.12 3.10 -8.68
CA ALA A 59 6.79 3.00 -9.27
C ALA A 59 5.98 1.83 -8.65
N MET A 60 6.62 0.69 -8.44
CA MET A 60 5.99 -0.48 -7.80
C MET A 60 5.62 -0.21 -6.34
N GLU A 61 6.46 0.49 -5.59
CA GLU A 61 6.14 0.89 -4.22
C GLU A 61 4.90 1.81 -4.19
N GLN A 62 4.86 2.81 -5.07
CA GLN A 62 3.70 3.71 -5.17
C GLN A 62 2.43 2.95 -5.59
N PHE A 63 2.55 2.00 -6.51
CA PHE A 63 1.43 1.15 -6.90
C PHE A 63 0.88 0.34 -5.70
N LYS A 64 1.77 -0.25 -4.89
CA LYS A 64 1.38 -0.96 -3.66
C LYS A 64 0.63 -0.07 -2.70
N ILE A 65 1.14 1.12 -2.43
CA ILE A 65 0.49 2.09 -1.53
C ILE A 65 -0.90 2.47 -2.04
N ASN A 66 -1.03 2.80 -3.31
CA ASN A 66 -2.31 3.16 -3.91
C ASN A 66 -3.32 2.01 -3.82
N LYS A 67 -2.86 0.77 -3.98
CA LYS A 67 -3.72 -0.40 -3.85
C LYS A 67 -4.18 -0.60 -2.41
N ILE A 68 -3.30 -0.45 -1.42
CA ILE A 68 -3.65 -0.48 0.01
C ILE A 68 -4.72 0.58 0.32
N ILE A 69 -4.53 1.80 -0.13
CA ILE A 69 -5.50 2.90 0.07
C ILE A 69 -6.86 2.54 -0.53
N GLN A 70 -6.88 2.00 -1.75
CA GLN A 70 -8.11 1.58 -2.41
C GLN A 70 -8.84 0.48 -1.63
N ASP A 71 -8.10 -0.54 -1.20
CA ASP A 71 -8.65 -1.68 -0.47
C ASP A 71 -9.20 -1.26 0.91
N TYR A 72 -8.50 -0.37 1.61
CA TYR A 72 -8.95 0.15 2.90
C TYR A 72 -10.18 1.05 2.76
N ASN A 73 -10.23 1.89 1.74
CA ASN A 73 -11.44 2.67 1.44
C ASN A 73 -12.64 1.77 1.12
N MET A 74 -12.45 0.70 0.33
CA MET A 74 -13.51 -0.27 0.05
C MET A 74 -14.07 -0.88 1.34
N LEU A 75 -13.20 -1.34 2.24
CA LEU A 75 -13.58 -1.88 3.53
C LEU A 75 -14.37 -0.86 4.37
N ILE A 76 -13.84 0.35 4.51
CA ILE A 76 -14.43 1.41 5.34
C ILE A 76 -15.81 1.81 4.83
N PHE A 77 -15.95 2.09 3.53
CA PHE A 77 -17.24 2.44 2.94
C PHE A 77 -18.26 1.30 3.07
N GLY A 78 -17.84 0.05 2.84
CA GLY A 78 -18.70 -1.11 3.04
C GLY A 78 -19.18 -1.25 4.49
N LEU A 79 -18.32 -1.03 5.48
CA LEU A 79 -18.71 -1.04 6.89
C LEU A 79 -19.69 0.10 7.23
N MET A 80 -19.46 1.30 6.69
CA MET A 80 -20.36 2.44 6.90
C MET A 80 -21.76 2.18 6.33
N GLU A 81 -21.85 1.57 5.15
CA GLU A 81 -23.11 1.19 4.53
C GLU A 81 -23.93 0.21 5.38
N HIS A 82 -23.24 -0.71 6.06
CA HIS A 82 -23.88 -1.72 6.90
C HIS A 82 -24.02 -1.33 8.39
N GLN A 83 -23.64 -0.12 8.78
CA GLN A 83 -23.55 0.32 10.18
C GLN A 83 -24.81 0.03 11.00
N GLN A 84 -26.00 0.31 10.45
CA GLN A 84 -27.27 0.12 11.15
C GLN A 84 -27.57 -1.35 11.47
N SER A 85 -27.11 -2.27 10.62
CA SER A 85 -27.31 -3.70 10.80
C SER A 85 -26.49 -4.24 11.98
N PHE A 86 -25.29 -3.72 12.16
CA PHE A 86 -24.41 -4.10 13.28
C PHE A 86 -24.88 -3.52 14.62
N GLN A 87 -25.38 -2.29 14.63
CA GLN A 87 -25.86 -1.63 15.84
C GLN A 87 -26.98 -2.41 16.56
N LYS A 88 -27.86 -3.08 15.80
CA LYS A 88 -29.00 -3.79 16.36
C LYS A 88 -28.64 -5.09 17.05
N ASN A 89 -27.55 -5.74 16.64
CA ASN A 89 -27.26 -7.13 17.01
C ASN A 89 -26.03 -7.29 17.92
N ALA A 90 -25.28 -6.21 18.19
CA ALA A 90 -24.07 -6.28 18.97
C ALA A 90 -24.36 -6.22 20.48
N VAL A 91 -23.77 -7.14 21.23
CA VAL A 91 -23.70 -7.12 22.70
C VAL A 91 -22.23 -7.10 23.09
N GLY A 92 -21.78 -6.01 23.70
CA GLY A 92 -20.36 -5.84 24.06
C GLY A 92 -19.46 -5.53 22.86
N GLU A 93 -18.32 -6.21 22.76
CA GLU A 93 -17.39 -6.12 21.64
C GLU A 93 -17.41 -7.41 20.82
N ILE A 94 -17.68 -7.28 19.52
CA ILE A 94 -17.70 -8.41 18.59
C ILE A 94 -16.63 -8.22 17.51
N ASN A 95 -15.96 -9.30 17.15
CA ASN A 95 -15.04 -9.33 16.01
C ASN A 95 -15.83 -9.53 14.72
N LEU A 96 -15.45 -8.80 13.67
CA LEU A 96 -16.17 -8.79 12.40
C LEU A 96 -15.40 -9.45 11.25
N THR A 97 -14.27 -10.11 11.51
CA THR A 97 -13.42 -10.73 10.48
C THR A 97 -14.20 -11.62 9.53
N ASP A 98 -15.00 -12.56 10.07
CA ASP A 98 -15.80 -13.47 9.25
C ASP A 98 -16.95 -12.75 8.52
N THR A 99 -17.54 -11.78 9.18
CA THR A 99 -18.67 -11.02 8.62
C THR A 99 -18.24 -10.17 7.41
N VAL A 100 -17.11 -9.47 7.50
CA VAL A 100 -16.62 -8.65 6.38
C VAL A 100 -16.19 -9.50 5.19
N MET A 101 -15.68 -10.71 5.43
CA MET A 101 -15.39 -11.67 4.35
C MET A 101 -16.67 -12.20 3.71
N ALA A 102 -17.66 -12.60 4.51
CA ALA A 102 -18.94 -13.11 4.03
C ALA A 102 -19.74 -12.07 3.22
N LEU A 103 -19.61 -10.80 3.58
CA LEU A 103 -20.24 -9.67 2.88
C LEU A 103 -19.41 -9.14 1.70
N ASN A 104 -18.25 -9.75 1.41
CA ASN A 104 -17.31 -9.30 0.36
C ASN A 104 -16.90 -7.82 0.51
N LEU A 105 -16.74 -7.34 1.74
CA LEU A 105 -16.31 -5.97 2.02
C LEU A 105 -14.79 -5.79 1.91
N VAL A 106 -14.06 -6.88 1.71
CA VAL A 106 -12.61 -6.91 1.46
C VAL A 106 -12.31 -7.63 0.15
N PRO A 107 -11.19 -7.32 -0.52
CA PRO A 107 -10.79 -8.03 -1.74
C PRO A 107 -10.60 -9.53 -1.50
N ASN A 108 -10.91 -10.36 -2.50
CA ASN A 108 -10.70 -11.81 -2.45
C ASN A 108 -9.21 -12.20 -2.28
N SER A 109 -8.28 -11.30 -2.52
CA SER A 109 -6.85 -11.49 -2.30
C SER A 109 -6.44 -11.41 -0.82
N TRP A 110 -7.31 -10.88 0.04
CA TRP A 110 -7.10 -10.90 1.48
C TRP A 110 -7.33 -12.29 2.04
N ARG A 111 -6.62 -12.63 3.08
CA ARG A 111 -6.77 -13.94 3.74
C ARG A 111 -7.07 -13.78 5.23
N LYS A 112 -7.90 -14.65 5.74
CA LYS A 112 -8.10 -14.80 7.18
C LYS A 112 -6.85 -15.47 7.78
N LEU A 113 -6.23 -14.81 8.73
CA LEU A 113 -5.09 -15.37 9.46
C LEU A 113 -5.58 -16.16 10.67
N ASN A 114 -6.50 -15.58 11.42
CA ASN A 114 -7.16 -16.17 12.58
C ASN A 114 -8.52 -15.49 12.80
N GLU A 115 -9.17 -15.75 13.94
CA GLU A 115 -10.47 -15.17 14.25
C GLU A 115 -10.48 -13.65 14.38
N LYS A 116 -9.32 -13.02 14.64
CA LYS A 116 -9.21 -11.58 14.89
C LYS A 116 -8.63 -10.81 13.72
N TYR A 117 -7.77 -11.42 12.91
CA TYR A 117 -6.97 -10.72 11.93
C TYR A 117 -7.20 -11.20 10.51
N LEU A 118 -7.39 -10.24 9.62
CA LEU A 118 -7.21 -10.39 8.18
C LEU A 118 -5.80 -9.95 7.79
N GLN A 119 -5.25 -10.55 6.76
CA GLN A 119 -4.02 -10.10 6.14
C GLN A 119 -4.31 -9.61 4.73
N ASP A 120 -3.87 -8.39 4.44
CA ASP A 120 -3.94 -7.84 3.08
C ASP A 120 -2.89 -8.47 2.14
N THR A 121 -2.96 -8.11 0.87
CA THR A 121 -2.05 -8.64 -0.18
C THR A 121 -0.58 -8.27 0.06
N TYR A 122 -0.32 -7.27 0.87
CA TYR A 122 1.03 -6.73 1.11
C TYR A 122 1.60 -7.08 2.49
N GLY A 123 0.90 -7.93 3.24
CA GLY A 123 1.35 -8.43 4.52
C GLY A 123 0.96 -7.59 5.72
N ASN A 124 0.17 -6.52 5.54
CA ASN A 124 -0.39 -5.79 6.68
C ASN A 124 -1.54 -6.58 7.31
N TYR A 125 -1.76 -6.37 8.60
CA TYR A 125 -2.82 -7.03 9.33
C TYR A 125 -3.90 -6.04 9.73
N VAL A 126 -5.14 -6.43 9.57
CA VAL A 126 -6.31 -5.60 9.87
C VAL A 126 -7.19 -6.34 10.86
N ASN A 127 -7.49 -5.72 11.99
CA ASN A 127 -8.48 -6.18 12.95
C ASN A 127 -9.71 -5.27 12.86
N ILE A 128 -10.88 -5.88 12.71
CA ILE A 128 -12.14 -5.16 12.56
C ILE A 128 -13.10 -5.66 13.64
N ARG A 129 -13.59 -4.72 14.45
CA ARG A 129 -14.49 -5.01 15.54
C ARG A 129 -15.56 -3.96 15.70
N TYR A 130 -16.67 -4.32 16.27
CA TYR A 130 -17.74 -3.42 16.64
C TYR A 130 -17.89 -3.43 18.16
N ARG A 131 -17.90 -2.25 18.76
CA ARG A 131 -18.07 -2.08 20.22
C ARG A 131 -19.36 -1.33 20.52
N GLN A 132 -20.20 -1.91 21.40
CA GLN A 132 -21.44 -1.31 21.87
C GLN A 132 -21.38 -0.97 23.37
N SER A 133 -20.24 -1.10 24.02
CA SER A 133 -20.14 -1.05 25.48
C SER A 133 -20.30 0.35 26.06
N ASN A 134 -20.82 0.40 27.28
CA ASN A 134 -20.96 1.57 28.14
C ASN A 134 -19.93 1.47 29.28
N VAL A 135 -18.63 1.52 28.99
CA VAL A 135 -17.56 1.34 29.99
C VAL A 135 -16.59 2.51 29.98
N GLY A 136 -16.93 3.60 30.67
CA GLY A 136 -16.02 4.68 31.00
C GLY A 136 -16.40 6.08 30.49
N PRO A 137 -15.71 7.13 30.93
CA PRO A 137 -16.05 8.54 30.69
C PRO A 137 -15.90 9.01 29.25
N HIS A 138 -15.37 8.19 28.34
CA HIS A 138 -15.21 8.48 26.91
C HIS A 138 -15.96 7.49 26.02
N ASP A 139 -17.06 6.94 26.51
CA ASP A 139 -17.82 5.85 25.87
C ASP A 139 -18.33 6.15 24.48
N ASP A 140 -18.78 7.37 24.22
CA ASP A 140 -19.35 7.74 22.91
C ASP A 140 -18.31 7.73 21.78
N VAL A 141 -17.06 8.05 22.11
CA VAL A 141 -15.95 8.04 21.13
C VAL A 141 -15.50 6.60 20.81
N ALA A 142 -15.50 5.71 21.81
CA ALA A 142 -15.04 4.33 21.65
C ALA A 142 -16.12 3.36 21.14
N ARG A 143 -17.37 3.83 20.99
CA ARG A 143 -18.49 3.03 20.49
C ARG A 143 -18.50 3.04 18.94
N GLY A 144 -18.76 1.92 18.31
CA GLY A 144 -18.91 1.79 16.87
C GLY A 144 -17.90 0.84 16.23
N PHE A 145 -17.64 1.01 14.97
CA PHE A 145 -16.60 0.25 14.29
C PHE A 145 -15.22 0.75 14.71
N ILE A 146 -14.39 -0.20 15.08
CA ILE A 146 -12.98 0.02 15.39
C ILE A 146 -12.18 -0.80 14.38
N ILE A 147 -11.31 -0.14 13.63
CA ILE A 147 -10.40 -0.78 12.69
C ILE A 147 -8.98 -0.48 13.13
N ASP A 148 -8.21 -1.53 13.38
CA ASP A 148 -6.79 -1.45 13.70
C ASP A 148 -5.98 -1.92 12.49
N PHE A 149 -5.22 -1.02 11.88
CA PHE A 149 -4.30 -1.31 10.79
C PHE A 149 -2.90 -1.52 11.37
N ASN A 150 -2.43 -2.76 11.38
CA ASN A 150 -1.07 -3.13 11.77
C ASN A 150 -0.19 -3.11 10.51
N LEU A 151 0.37 -1.95 10.21
CA LEU A 151 1.10 -1.69 8.97
C LEU A 151 2.53 -2.22 9.07
N GLY A 152 2.88 -3.21 8.26
CA GLY A 152 4.18 -3.89 8.27
C GLY A 152 4.13 -5.29 8.87
N GLY A 153 2.93 -5.80 9.14
CA GLY A 153 2.73 -7.15 9.66
C GLY A 153 2.71 -7.24 11.17
N VAL A 154 2.43 -8.43 11.65
CA VAL A 154 2.36 -8.76 13.06
C VAL A 154 3.08 -10.07 13.30
N ASN A 155 4.01 -10.10 14.22
CA ASN A 155 4.55 -11.33 14.77
C ASN A 155 3.74 -11.72 15.99
N THR A 156 3.34 -12.97 16.06
CA THR A 156 2.73 -13.58 17.24
C THR A 156 3.73 -14.52 17.86
N ASP A 157 4.05 -14.31 19.15
CA ASP A 157 4.81 -15.28 19.91
C ASP A 157 3.94 -16.49 20.34
N ASP A 158 4.58 -17.51 20.89
CA ASP A 158 3.91 -18.75 21.36
C ASP A 158 2.85 -18.49 22.46
N SER A 159 2.88 -17.33 23.10
CA SER A 159 1.91 -16.89 24.12
C SER A 159 0.75 -16.07 23.51
N GLY A 160 0.74 -15.87 22.19
CA GLY A 160 -0.27 -15.08 21.48
C GLY A 160 -0.07 -13.57 21.64
N HIS A 161 1.11 -13.15 22.11
CA HIS A 161 1.47 -11.74 22.15
C HIS A 161 1.78 -11.24 20.73
N VAL A 162 1.21 -10.11 20.37
CA VAL A 162 1.28 -9.55 19.03
C VAL A 162 2.30 -8.40 19.04
N SER A 163 3.35 -8.50 18.23
CA SER A 163 4.31 -7.43 17.99
C SER A 163 4.30 -6.99 16.54
N SER A 164 4.55 -5.71 16.28
CA SER A 164 4.67 -5.15 14.93
C SER A 164 6.13 -4.73 14.68
N ASP A 165 6.99 -5.71 14.36
CA ASP A 165 8.42 -5.49 14.24
C ASP A 165 8.85 -4.61 13.06
N ASN A 166 7.97 -4.44 12.08
CA ASN A 166 8.25 -3.74 10.83
C ASN A 166 7.16 -2.73 10.47
N PHE A 167 6.77 -1.88 11.43
CA PHE A 167 5.80 -0.82 11.13
C PHE A 167 6.30 0.06 9.97
N ASN A 168 5.46 0.23 8.96
CA ASN A 168 5.81 0.99 7.78
C ASN A 168 5.34 2.44 7.89
N GLU A 169 6.24 3.34 8.28
CA GLU A 169 6.00 4.77 8.44
C GLU A 169 5.40 5.40 7.17
N ARG A 170 5.89 5.02 5.99
CA ARG A 170 5.43 5.57 4.72
C ARG A 170 4.00 5.16 4.40
N ILE A 171 3.66 3.88 4.60
CA ILE A 171 2.28 3.40 4.42
C ILE A 171 1.38 4.08 5.43
N CYS A 172 1.78 4.21 6.70
CA CYS A 172 1.04 4.92 7.73
C CYS A 172 0.72 6.36 7.30
N PHE A 173 1.72 7.10 6.87
CA PHE A 173 1.54 8.49 6.42
C PHE A 173 0.57 8.59 5.24
N GLU A 174 0.70 7.74 4.23
CA GLU A 174 -0.16 7.77 3.05
C GLU A 174 -1.59 7.30 3.36
N VAL A 175 -1.77 6.31 4.23
CA VAL A 175 -3.10 5.89 4.71
C VAL A 175 -3.74 7.00 5.54
N PHE A 176 -2.98 7.62 6.45
CA PHE A 176 -3.50 8.71 7.26
C PHE A 176 -3.96 9.88 6.40
N ARG A 177 -3.15 10.28 5.41
CA ARG A 177 -3.43 11.39 4.51
C ARG A 177 -4.58 11.12 3.53
N ASN A 178 -4.64 9.92 2.95
CA ASN A 178 -5.54 9.63 1.83
C ASN A 178 -6.79 8.81 2.21
N VAL A 179 -6.81 8.27 3.45
CA VAL A 179 -7.97 7.52 3.98
C VAL A 179 -8.54 8.23 5.20
N VAL A 180 -7.70 8.45 6.23
CA VAL A 180 -8.18 8.92 7.54
C VAL A 180 -8.60 10.39 7.49
N GLN A 181 -7.72 11.27 7.03
CA GLN A 181 -8.00 12.71 7.00
C GLN A 181 -9.22 13.09 6.15
N PRO A 182 -9.42 12.54 4.94
CA PRO A 182 -10.63 12.83 4.16
C PRO A 182 -11.95 12.42 4.83
N LEU A 183 -11.89 11.48 5.76
CA LEU A 183 -13.06 10.97 6.49
C LEU A 183 -13.31 11.70 7.83
N HIS A 184 -12.66 12.86 8.07
CA HIS A 184 -12.73 13.59 9.33
C HIS A 184 -14.16 13.87 9.83
N SER A 185 -15.11 14.07 8.92
CA SER A 185 -16.52 14.32 9.27
C SER A 185 -17.29 13.05 9.70
N SER A 186 -16.80 11.87 9.32
CA SER A 186 -17.42 10.57 9.59
C SER A 186 -16.78 9.80 10.74
N LEU A 187 -15.49 10.08 10.99
CA LEU A 187 -14.73 9.46 12.07
C LEU A 187 -15.05 10.11 13.42
N LYS A 188 -14.96 9.32 14.48
CA LYS A 188 -14.94 9.81 15.86
C LYS A 188 -13.54 10.13 16.32
N ILE A 189 -12.62 9.19 16.11
CA ILE A 189 -11.23 9.32 16.53
C ILE A 189 -10.32 8.54 15.57
N ALA A 190 -9.12 9.03 15.38
CA ALA A 190 -8.02 8.31 14.72
C ALA A 190 -6.72 8.58 15.46
N GLY A 191 -5.84 7.59 15.53
CA GLY A 191 -4.55 7.74 16.18
C GLY A 191 -3.71 6.48 16.11
N LEU A 192 -2.48 6.59 16.61
CA LEU A 192 -1.63 5.43 16.79
C LEU A 192 -1.78 4.90 18.21
N MET A 193 -2.16 3.62 18.28
CA MET A 193 -2.30 2.89 19.53
C MET A 193 -1.18 1.87 19.65
N GLY A 194 -0.60 1.75 20.83
CA GLY A 194 0.45 0.76 21.05
C GLY A 194 0.93 0.70 22.49
N THR A 195 1.68 -0.32 22.86
CA THR A 195 2.30 -0.46 24.18
C THR A 195 3.30 0.67 24.43
N GLY A 196 3.12 1.42 25.51
CA GLY A 196 4.02 2.52 25.88
C GLY A 196 3.84 3.79 25.04
N SER A 197 2.82 3.87 24.21
CA SER A 197 2.50 5.09 23.48
C SER A 197 1.52 5.96 24.27
N THR A 198 1.95 7.15 24.62
CA THR A 198 1.06 8.30 24.72
C THR A 198 0.69 8.68 23.28
N GLY A 199 -0.08 7.80 22.60
CA GLY A 199 -0.45 8.02 21.21
C GLY A 199 -1.28 9.29 21.13
N GLU A 200 -0.86 10.24 20.30
CA GLU A 200 -1.71 11.38 19.98
C GLU A 200 -2.94 10.87 19.26
N SER A 201 -4.12 11.19 19.78
CA SER A 201 -5.40 10.91 19.15
C SER A 201 -5.93 12.17 18.52
N TYR A 202 -6.50 12.04 17.34
CA TYR A 202 -7.11 13.11 16.57
C TYR A 202 -8.60 12.85 16.45
N PHE A 203 -9.40 13.86 16.68
CA PHE A 203 -10.85 13.74 16.77
C PHE A 203 -11.52 14.22 15.48
N GLY A 204 -12.57 13.51 15.08
CA GLY A 204 -13.44 13.91 13.99
C GLY A 204 -14.27 15.13 14.35
N ASP A 205 -14.87 15.79 13.37
CA ASP A 205 -15.52 17.10 13.51
C ASP A 205 -16.57 17.16 14.62
N LYS A 206 -17.32 16.09 14.83
CA LYS A 206 -18.38 16.02 15.86
C LYS A 206 -17.85 15.82 17.28
N PHE A 207 -16.61 15.40 17.42
CA PHE A 207 -15.97 15.05 18.69
C PHE A 207 -14.78 15.96 19.00
N CYS A 208 -14.49 16.89 18.10
CA CYS A 208 -13.41 17.86 18.25
C CYS A 208 -13.89 19.12 18.96
N ASN A 209 -13.10 19.57 19.94
CA ASN A 209 -13.30 20.83 20.66
C ASN A 209 -11.96 21.58 20.76
N ASP A 210 -11.96 22.76 21.37
CA ASP A 210 -10.78 23.64 21.49
C ASP A 210 -9.60 23.02 22.26
N GLU A 211 -9.85 21.98 23.06
CA GLU A 211 -8.82 21.25 23.84
C GLU A 211 -8.23 20.07 23.10
N GLN A 212 -8.83 19.67 21.96
CA GLN A 212 -8.49 18.46 21.23
C GLN A 212 -7.93 18.79 19.85
N VAL A 213 -7.09 17.89 19.34
CA VAL A 213 -6.55 18.06 17.99
C VAL A 213 -7.53 17.49 16.97
N CYS A 214 -8.02 18.35 16.08
CA CYS A 214 -9.01 17.99 15.06
C CYS A 214 -8.37 17.36 13.83
N LEU A 215 -8.98 16.30 13.31
CA LEU A 215 -8.51 15.60 12.10
C LEU A 215 -8.43 16.53 10.88
N HIS A 216 -9.40 17.44 10.71
CA HIS A 216 -9.40 18.34 9.54
C HIS A 216 -8.23 19.34 9.56
N ASN A 217 -7.69 19.66 10.74
CA ASN A 217 -6.61 20.65 10.92
C ASN A 217 -5.21 20.03 11.03
N ILE A 218 -5.08 18.69 10.92
CA ILE A 218 -3.78 18.07 11.06
C ILE A 218 -2.86 18.42 9.87
N SER A 219 -1.68 18.94 10.17
CA SER A 219 -0.67 19.24 9.14
C SER A 219 0.08 17.98 8.68
N LEU A 220 0.61 18.03 7.46
CA LEU A 220 1.44 16.93 6.93
C LEU A 220 2.65 16.62 7.82
N SER A 221 3.24 17.65 8.43
CA SER A 221 4.35 17.47 9.37
C SER A 221 3.92 16.70 10.62
N LYS A 222 2.75 17.01 11.19
CA LYS A 222 2.20 16.26 12.32
C LYS A 222 1.89 14.81 11.96
N MET A 223 1.30 14.56 10.79
CA MET A 223 1.05 13.17 10.33
C MET A 223 2.35 12.37 10.20
N LYS A 224 3.39 12.97 9.63
CA LYS A 224 4.70 12.35 9.51
C LYS A 224 5.29 12.02 10.88
N ASN A 225 5.28 12.98 11.80
CA ASN A 225 5.78 12.79 13.16
C ASN A 225 5.00 11.71 13.90
N LEU A 226 3.66 11.67 13.73
CA LEU A 226 2.83 10.62 14.29
C LEU A 226 3.29 9.23 13.82
N CYS A 227 3.45 9.03 12.53
CA CYS A 227 3.85 7.74 11.97
C CYS A 227 5.29 7.34 12.33
N SER A 228 6.21 8.30 12.54
CA SER A 228 7.60 8.02 12.90
C SER A 228 7.77 7.57 14.36
N VAL A 229 6.80 7.81 15.23
CA VAL A 229 6.86 7.37 16.64
C VAL A 229 6.88 5.85 16.79
N CYS A 230 6.39 5.13 15.78
CA CYS A 230 6.29 3.67 15.79
C CYS A 230 7.58 2.91 15.43
N ASP A 231 8.62 3.59 14.99
CA ASP A 231 9.85 2.98 14.45
C ASP A 231 10.63 2.11 15.46
N LYS A 232 10.30 2.18 16.75
CA LYS A 232 11.03 1.49 17.83
C LYS A 232 10.13 0.83 18.87
N ARG A 233 8.87 0.55 18.56
CA ARG A 233 7.89 0.07 19.53
C ARG A 233 7.44 -1.34 19.24
N GLU A 234 7.25 -2.14 20.28
CA GLU A 234 6.79 -3.53 20.17
C GLU A 234 5.40 -3.66 19.57
N ARG A 235 4.55 -2.64 19.72
CA ARG A 235 3.20 -2.60 19.13
C ARG A 235 2.89 -1.21 18.62
N CYS A 236 2.51 -1.12 17.39
CA CYS A 236 1.99 0.11 16.82
C CYS A 236 0.93 -0.21 15.75
N ASN A 237 -0.25 0.28 15.96
CA ASN A 237 -1.34 0.16 14.99
C ASN A 237 -2.01 1.51 14.79
N LEU A 238 -2.35 1.81 13.55
CA LEU A 238 -3.21 2.92 13.21
C LEU A 238 -4.65 2.48 13.50
N THR A 239 -5.26 3.09 14.51
CA THR A 239 -6.65 2.81 14.91
C THR A 239 -7.55 3.92 14.43
N ILE A 240 -8.70 3.57 13.86
CA ILE A 240 -9.79 4.48 13.51
C ILE A 240 -11.10 3.98 14.09
N VAL A 241 -11.95 4.92 14.50
CA VAL A 241 -13.28 4.65 15.09
C VAL A 241 -14.34 5.49 14.39
N PHE A 242 -15.46 4.86 14.02
CA PHE A 242 -16.63 5.48 13.37
C PHE A 242 -17.83 5.59 14.29
#